data_f021338d916c5bb456ce28a770e6fe44
#
_entry.id   f021338d916c5bb456ce28a770e6fe44
#
_cell.length_a   1.000
_cell.length_b   1.000
_cell.length_c   1.000
_cell.angle_alpha   90.00
_cell.angle_beta   90.00
_cell.angle_gamma   90.00
#
_symmetry.space_group_name_H-M   'P 1'
#
loop_
_entity.id
_entity.type
_entity.pdbx_description
1 polymer ?
#
loop_
_entity_poly.entity_id
_entity_poly.type
_entity_poly.pdbx_seq_one_letter_code
_entity_poly.pdbx_strand_id
1 'polypeptide(L)'
;MKCTILHDLPGRLRVHLCCGRMTLSQADVLEYYLLAVDGVRSVRVYDRTQDAVVLYDAERENILRALARFSFAKAEAMELVPEHTSRALNREFEDKLAIAVMRRCVSKLFLPAPITTALALLRSVKHIREGLSALWHGKLSVAVLDATAVTVSMARGDFATAGSVMFMLRLGEILEEWTHKKSVADLASAMSLRVDSVWQQVNGTEVLTKIT
;
A
#
# COMPACT_ATOMS: atom_id res chain seq x y z
N MET A 1 -25.58 10.15 4.01
CA MET A 1 -24.99 9.44 5.19
C MET A 1 -24.99 10.38 6.39
N LYS A 2 -25.14 9.86 7.63
CA LYS A 2 -25.02 10.71 8.85
C LYS A 2 -23.54 10.90 9.19
N CYS A 3 -23.12 12.14 9.43
CA CYS A 3 -21.77 12.48 9.88
C CYS A 3 -21.80 13.56 10.95
N THR A 4 -20.81 13.57 11.82
CA THR A 4 -20.61 14.59 12.85
C THR A 4 -19.35 15.37 12.55
N ILE A 5 -19.41 16.68 12.56
CA ILE A 5 -18.24 17.53 12.34
C ILE A 5 -17.40 17.51 13.61
N LEU A 6 -16.16 17.04 13.50
CA LEU A 6 -15.20 17.02 14.60
C LEU A 6 -14.35 18.29 14.63
N HIS A 7 -13.97 18.78 13.45
CA HIS A 7 -13.11 19.95 13.34
C HIS A 7 -13.39 20.67 12.02
N ASP A 8 -13.53 21.98 12.11
CA ASP A 8 -13.86 22.84 10.97
C ASP A 8 -12.92 24.05 10.95
N LEU A 9 -12.10 24.13 9.92
CA LEU A 9 -11.18 25.22 9.66
C LEU A 9 -11.35 25.67 8.19
N PRO A 10 -11.07 26.92 7.86
CA PRO A 10 -11.04 27.36 6.48
C PRO A 10 -10.13 26.45 5.63
N GLY A 11 -10.68 25.82 4.61
CA GLY A 11 -9.95 24.89 3.72
C GLY A 11 -9.72 23.49 4.27
N ARG A 12 -10.18 23.16 5.51
CA ARG A 12 -10.00 21.83 6.11
C ARG A 12 -11.20 21.44 6.95
N LEU A 13 -11.84 20.34 6.58
CA LEU A 13 -12.96 19.76 7.31
C LEU A 13 -12.60 18.35 7.80
N ARG A 14 -12.82 18.06 9.09
CA ARG A 14 -12.76 16.72 9.64
C ARG A 14 -14.14 16.30 10.11
N VAL A 15 -14.62 15.18 9.60
CA VAL A 15 -15.93 14.63 9.94
C VAL A 15 -15.78 13.21 10.44
N HIS A 16 -16.58 12.86 11.43
CA HIS A 16 -16.76 11.49 11.88
C HIS A 16 -18.00 10.90 11.21
N LEU A 17 -17.85 9.73 10.63
CA LEU A 17 -18.87 9.04 9.87
C LEU A 17 -19.64 8.10 10.81
N CYS A 18 -20.92 8.39 10.99
CA CYS A 18 -21.80 7.57 11.85
C CYS A 18 -22.24 6.29 11.09
N CYS A 19 -21.28 5.56 10.54
CA CYS A 19 -21.50 4.24 9.95
C CYS A 19 -20.87 3.20 10.89
N GLY A 20 -21.38 1.99 10.90
CA GLY A 20 -20.74 0.90 11.63
C GLY A 20 -19.29 0.65 11.16
N ARG A 21 -18.72 -0.50 11.49
CA ARG A 21 -17.34 -0.81 11.12
C ARG A 21 -17.12 -0.64 9.60
N MET A 22 -16.25 0.30 9.22
CA MET A 22 -15.93 0.57 7.82
C MET A 22 -14.88 -0.43 7.32
N THR A 23 -15.11 -1.01 6.15
CA THR A 23 -14.10 -1.82 5.45
C THR A 23 -13.09 -0.93 4.72
N LEU A 24 -11.93 -1.49 4.35
CA LEU A 24 -10.92 -0.77 3.56
C LEU A 24 -11.49 -0.32 2.21
N SER A 25 -12.21 -1.21 1.52
CA SER A 25 -12.87 -0.89 0.25
C SER A 25 -13.87 0.26 0.39
N GLN A 26 -14.68 0.26 1.44
CA GLN A 26 -15.60 1.35 1.73
C GLN A 26 -14.90 2.67 2.00
N ALA A 27 -13.76 2.63 2.70
CA ALA A 27 -12.95 3.83 2.93
C ALA A 27 -12.38 4.38 1.62
N ASP A 28 -11.92 3.50 0.71
CA ASP A 28 -11.44 3.89 -0.61
C ASP A 28 -12.56 4.48 -1.47
N VAL A 29 -13.72 3.83 -1.52
CA VAL A 29 -14.90 4.33 -2.26
C VAL A 29 -15.29 5.73 -1.80
N LEU A 30 -15.31 5.98 -0.48
CA LEU A 30 -15.61 7.31 0.05
C LEU A 30 -14.52 8.34 -0.28
N GLU A 31 -13.25 7.93 -0.21
CA GLU A 31 -12.12 8.80 -0.52
C GLU A 31 -12.15 9.25 -1.97
N TYR A 32 -12.30 8.32 -2.92
CA TYR A 32 -12.40 8.63 -4.35
C TYR A 32 -13.66 9.41 -4.70
N TYR A 33 -14.80 9.09 -4.06
CA TYR A 33 -16.03 9.86 -4.25
C TYR A 33 -15.86 11.34 -3.84
N LEU A 34 -15.25 11.59 -2.69
CA LEU A 34 -15.02 12.96 -2.22
C LEU A 34 -13.95 13.68 -3.04
N LEU A 35 -12.92 12.97 -3.55
CA LEU A 35 -11.93 13.54 -4.46
C LEU A 35 -12.53 13.98 -5.80
N ALA A 36 -13.63 13.35 -6.21
CA ALA A 36 -14.35 13.73 -7.44
C ALA A 36 -15.23 14.99 -7.27
N VAL A 37 -15.36 15.52 -6.05
CA VAL A 37 -16.13 16.75 -5.79
C VAL A 37 -15.29 17.96 -6.19
N ASP A 38 -15.89 18.88 -6.95
CA ASP A 38 -15.21 20.10 -7.41
C ASP A 38 -14.65 20.92 -6.23
N GLY A 39 -13.38 21.33 -6.38
CA GLY A 39 -12.68 22.14 -5.38
C GLY A 39 -12.15 21.36 -4.18
N VAL A 40 -12.22 20.04 -4.17
CA VAL A 40 -11.53 19.20 -3.19
C VAL A 40 -10.09 18.94 -3.66
N ARG A 41 -9.12 19.32 -2.82
CA ARG A 41 -7.69 19.12 -3.10
C ARG A 41 -7.20 17.74 -2.69
N SER A 42 -7.57 17.32 -1.51
CA SER A 42 -7.19 16.01 -1.00
C SER A 42 -8.18 15.50 0.02
N VAL A 43 -8.33 14.20 0.08
CA VAL A 43 -9.15 13.50 1.06
C VAL A 43 -8.31 12.41 1.71
N ARG A 44 -8.51 12.21 2.99
CA ARG A 44 -7.94 11.07 3.71
C ARG A 44 -9.00 10.47 4.63
N VAL A 45 -9.36 9.24 4.36
CA VAL A 45 -10.35 8.49 5.15
C VAL A 45 -9.62 7.50 6.06
N TYR A 46 -9.94 7.50 7.34
CA TYR A 46 -9.39 6.60 8.34
C TYR A 46 -10.43 5.53 8.69
N ASP A 47 -10.22 4.32 8.20
CA ASP A 47 -11.12 3.17 8.37
C ASP A 47 -11.33 2.79 9.85
N ARG A 48 -10.27 2.88 10.67
CA ARG A 48 -10.31 2.50 12.09
C ARG A 48 -11.07 3.49 12.97
N THR A 49 -10.88 4.79 12.75
CA THR A 49 -11.54 5.85 13.52
C THR A 49 -12.81 6.35 12.86
N GLN A 50 -13.08 5.91 11.63
CA GLN A 50 -14.24 6.34 10.82
C GLN A 50 -14.28 7.85 10.58
N ASP A 51 -13.11 8.47 10.53
CA ASP A 51 -12.98 9.90 10.26
C ASP A 51 -12.58 10.14 8.81
N ALA A 52 -13.11 11.19 8.22
CA ALA A 52 -12.63 11.72 6.96
C ALA A 52 -12.10 13.14 7.14
N VAL A 53 -10.90 13.38 6.61
CA VAL A 53 -10.28 14.70 6.54
C VAL A 53 -10.28 15.14 5.09
N VAL A 54 -10.92 16.27 4.81
CA VAL A 54 -11.05 16.85 3.47
C VAL A 54 -10.34 18.20 3.47
N LEU A 55 -9.39 18.37 2.55
CA LEU A 55 -8.78 19.66 2.23
C LEU A 55 -9.41 20.21 0.95
N TYR A 56 -9.88 21.44 0.99
CA TYR A 56 -10.68 22.01 -0.09
C TYR A 56 -10.44 23.50 -0.27
N ASP A 57 -10.70 23.98 -1.50
CA ASP A 57 -10.72 25.39 -1.87
C ASP A 57 -12.12 25.88 -2.25
N ALA A 58 -13.11 24.96 -2.23
CA ALA A 58 -14.50 25.24 -2.58
C ALA A 58 -15.31 25.72 -1.37
N GLU A 59 -16.59 26.01 -1.58
CA GLU A 59 -17.51 26.27 -0.49
C GLU A 59 -17.75 25.02 0.34
N ARG A 60 -17.61 25.14 1.65
CA ARG A 60 -17.84 24.09 2.66
C ARG A 60 -19.16 23.34 2.46
N GLU A 61 -20.20 24.06 2.09
CA GLU A 61 -21.54 23.50 1.90
C GLU A 61 -21.62 22.48 0.77
N ASN A 62 -20.80 22.61 -0.26
CA ASN A 62 -20.73 21.65 -1.36
C ASN A 62 -20.24 20.28 -0.84
N ILE A 63 -19.25 20.27 0.04
CA ILE A 63 -18.70 19.06 0.64
C ILE A 63 -19.72 18.42 1.58
N LEU A 64 -20.39 19.21 2.40
CA LEU A 64 -21.43 18.69 3.31
C LEU A 64 -22.62 18.12 2.51
N ARG A 65 -23.03 18.75 1.40
CA ARG A 65 -24.05 18.22 0.49
C ARG A 65 -23.61 16.91 -0.16
N ALA A 66 -22.35 16.82 -0.60
CA ALA A 66 -21.78 15.58 -1.15
C ALA A 66 -21.80 14.45 -0.12
N LEU A 67 -21.35 14.70 1.11
CA LEU A 67 -21.40 13.74 2.23
C LEU A 67 -22.85 13.33 2.57
N ALA A 68 -23.80 14.26 2.58
CA ALA A 68 -25.20 13.96 2.85
C ALA A 68 -25.82 13.03 1.79
N ARG A 69 -25.45 13.24 0.51
CA ARG A 69 -25.91 12.44 -0.64
C ARG A 69 -25.18 11.12 -0.81
N PHE A 70 -24.04 10.95 -0.14
CA PHE A 70 -23.22 9.75 -0.28
C PHE A 70 -23.95 8.49 0.16
N SER A 71 -23.83 7.44 -0.65
CA SER A 71 -24.29 6.08 -0.35
C SER A 71 -23.28 5.10 -0.93
N PHE A 72 -22.81 4.15 -0.12
CA PHE A 72 -21.84 3.14 -0.57
C PHE A 72 -22.33 2.37 -1.79
N ALA A 73 -23.56 1.91 -1.80
CA ALA A 73 -24.13 1.13 -2.90
C ALA A 73 -24.14 1.90 -4.25
N LYS A 74 -24.34 3.23 -4.19
CA LYS A 74 -24.31 4.07 -5.40
C LYS A 74 -22.88 4.38 -5.85
N ALA A 75 -21.97 4.59 -4.90
CA ALA A 75 -20.59 4.94 -5.19
C ALA A 75 -19.78 3.73 -5.69
N GLU A 76 -20.07 2.53 -5.18
CA GLU A 76 -19.50 1.27 -5.69
C GLU A 76 -19.93 1.00 -7.15
N ALA A 77 -21.15 1.33 -7.51
CA ALA A 77 -21.64 1.20 -8.89
C ALA A 77 -20.98 2.19 -9.87
N MET A 78 -20.31 3.22 -9.40
CA MET A 78 -19.62 4.21 -10.23
C MET A 78 -18.19 3.81 -10.63
N GLU A 79 -17.69 2.67 -10.14
CA GLU A 79 -16.34 2.14 -10.43
C GLU A 79 -15.20 3.19 -10.31
N LEU A 80 -15.35 4.11 -9.35
CA LEU A 80 -14.39 5.23 -9.16
C LEU A 80 -13.05 4.77 -8.56
N VAL A 81 -13.01 3.57 -7.99
CA VAL A 81 -11.84 3.07 -7.25
C VAL A 81 -10.95 2.25 -8.17
N PRO A 82 -9.67 2.59 -8.32
CA PRO A 82 -8.71 1.76 -9.05
C PRO A 82 -8.56 0.37 -8.38
N GLU A 83 -8.27 -0.67 -9.19
CA GLU A 83 -8.07 -2.05 -8.69
C GLU A 83 -7.00 -2.17 -7.61
N HIS A 84 -5.97 -1.31 -7.65
CA HIS A 84 -4.87 -1.30 -6.69
C HIS A 84 -4.76 0.06 -6.01
N THR A 85 -5.36 0.18 -4.82
CA THR A 85 -5.22 1.40 -4.02
C THR A 85 -3.91 1.38 -3.22
N SER A 86 -3.29 2.55 -3.02
CA SER A 86 -2.10 2.68 -2.17
C SER A 86 -2.35 2.18 -0.75
N ARG A 87 -3.59 2.24 -0.28
CA ARG A 87 -4.02 1.74 1.03
C ARG A 87 -3.97 0.21 1.10
N ALA A 88 -4.48 -0.48 0.08
CA ALA A 88 -4.42 -1.94 0.00
C ALA A 88 -2.97 -2.44 -0.04
N LEU A 89 -2.11 -1.80 -0.84
CA LEU A 89 -0.69 -2.12 -0.91
C LEU A 89 0.03 -1.94 0.43
N ASN A 90 -0.22 -0.82 1.13
CA ASN A 90 0.39 -0.58 2.43
C ASN A 90 -0.08 -1.61 3.48
N ARG A 91 -1.36 -2.00 3.44
CA ARG A 91 -1.89 -3.02 4.34
C ARG A 91 -1.28 -4.39 4.09
N GLU A 92 -1.18 -4.80 2.82
CA GLU A 92 -0.51 -6.05 2.44
C GLU A 92 0.94 -6.09 2.96
N PHE A 93 1.65 -4.96 2.85
CA PHE A 93 3.01 -4.81 3.36
C PHE A 93 3.07 -4.93 4.89
N GLU A 94 2.21 -4.18 5.61
CA GLU A 94 2.14 -4.22 7.07
C GLU A 94 1.84 -5.64 7.58
N ASP A 95 0.91 -6.34 6.96
CA ASP A 95 0.54 -7.71 7.32
C ASP A 95 1.70 -8.69 7.07
N LYS A 96 2.37 -8.62 5.91
CA LYS A 96 3.55 -9.43 5.60
C LYS A 96 4.68 -9.18 6.60
N LEU A 97 4.93 -7.92 6.93
CA LEU A 97 5.95 -7.51 7.89
C LEU A 97 5.62 -8.02 9.29
N ALA A 98 4.38 -7.81 9.75
CA ALA A 98 3.92 -8.26 11.06
C ALA A 98 4.02 -9.78 11.20
N ILE A 99 3.61 -10.54 10.19
CA ILE A 99 3.72 -12.00 10.16
C ILE A 99 5.19 -12.45 10.20
N ALA A 100 6.08 -11.79 9.43
CA ALA A 100 7.51 -12.13 9.42
C ALA A 100 8.15 -11.91 10.80
N VAL A 101 7.88 -10.76 11.44
CA VAL A 101 8.39 -10.44 12.77
C VAL A 101 7.80 -11.38 13.83
N MET A 102 6.47 -11.58 13.81
CA MET A 102 5.79 -12.49 14.75
C MET A 102 6.33 -13.90 14.66
N ARG A 103 6.50 -14.43 13.44
CA ARG A 103 7.09 -15.77 13.21
C ARG A 103 8.51 -15.86 13.75
N ARG A 104 9.30 -14.78 13.62
CA ARG A 104 10.67 -14.72 14.19
C ARG A 104 10.63 -14.72 15.72
N CYS A 105 9.79 -13.91 16.34
CA CYS A 105 9.63 -13.85 17.78
C CYS A 105 9.16 -15.19 18.36
N VAL A 106 8.13 -15.78 17.77
CA VAL A 106 7.59 -17.09 18.19
C VAL A 106 8.65 -18.17 18.04
N SER A 107 9.37 -18.21 16.91
CA SER A 107 10.40 -19.22 16.71
C SER A 107 11.55 -19.09 17.70
N LYS A 108 11.94 -17.87 18.08
CA LYS A 108 13.02 -17.62 19.02
C LYS A 108 12.62 -17.89 20.48
N LEU A 109 11.34 -17.65 20.81
CA LEU A 109 10.86 -17.72 22.20
C LEU A 109 10.33 -19.12 22.59
N PHE A 110 9.66 -19.81 21.66
CA PHE A 110 8.93 -21.04 21.95
C PHE A 110 9.54 -22.31 21.36
N LEU A 111 10.42 -22.18 20.34
CA LEU A 111 10.97 -23.38 19.73
C LEU A 111 12.32 -23.80 20.39
N PRO A 112 12.48 -25.09 20.75
CA PRO A 112 13.75 -25.65 21.20
C PRO A 112 14.85 -25.51 20.14
N ALA A 113 16.09 -25.40 20.58
CA ALA A 113 17.26 -25.24 19.70
C ALA A 113 17.34 -26.27 18.54
N PRO A 114 17.09 -27.56 18.72
CA PRO A 114 17.19 -28.55 17.63
C PRO A 114 16.15 -28.28 16.52
N ILE A 115 14.95 -27.81 16.88
CA ILE A 115 13.91 -27.50 15.90
C ILE A 115 14.25 -26.21 15.11
N THR A 116 14.79 -25.22 15.82
CA THR A 116 15.22 -23.97 15.14
C THR A 116 16.39 -24.22 14.20
N THR A 117 17.33 -25.09 14.52
CA THR A 117 18.43 -25.47 13.62
C THR A 117 17.94 -26.24 12.41
N ALA A 118 17.03 -27.20 12.58
CA ALA A 118 16.43 -27.93 11.46
C ALA A 118 15.66 -27.00 10.51
N LEU A 119 14.88 -26.06 11.06
CA LEU A 119 14.18 -25.06 10.26
C LEU A 119 15.14 -24.09 9.56
N ALA A 120 16.26 -23.72 10.19
CA ALA A 120 17.28 -22.89 9.57
C ALA A 120 17.93 -23.63 8.39
N LEU A 121 18.27 -24.89 8.54
CA LEU A 121 18.79 -25.73 7.45
C LEU A 121 17.80 -25.85 6.29
N LEU A 122 16.53 -26.11 6.55
CA LEU A 122 15.52 -26.19 5.49
C LEU A 122 15.36 -24.87 4.73
N ARG A 123 15.38 -23.74 5.44
CA ARG A 123 15.24 -22.40 4.82
C ARG A 123 16.49 -21.99 4.04
N SER A 124 17.68 -22.42 4.47
CA SER A 124 18.93 -22.11 3.78
C SER A 124 19.00 -22.71 2.38
N VAL A 125 18.34 -23.85 2.15
CA VAL A 125 18.32 -24.52 0.84
C VAL A 125 17.86 -23.57 -0.27
N LYS A 126 16.84 -22.73 -0.02
CA LYS A 126 16.38 -21.74 -0.98
C LYS A 126 17.51 -20.78 -1.38
N HIS A 127 18.14 -20.13 -0.41
CA HIS A 127 19.18 -19.12 -0.65
C HIS A 127 20.45 -19.75 -1.29
N ILE A 128 20.85 -20.93 -0.82
CA ILE A 128 21.99 -21.65 -1.40
C ILE A 128 21.71 -22.03 -2.86
N ARG A 129 20.52 -22.52 -3.17
CA ARG A 129 20.12 -22.87 -4.54
C ARG A 129 20.08 -21.66 -5.46
N GLU A 130 19.55 -20.54 -4.98
CA GLU A 130 19.50 -19.28 -5.74
C GLU A 130 20.90 -18.74 -6.03
N GLY A 131 21.79 -18.72 -5.02
CA GLY A 131 23.18 -18.30 -5.19
C GLY A 131 23.96 -19.23 -6.12
N LEU A 132 23.79 -20.55 -5.99
CA LEU A 132 24.46 -21.52 -6.86
C LEU A 132 23.96 -21.40 -8.30
N SER A 133 22.66 -21.19 -8.50
CA SER A 133 22.09 -20.95 -9.84
C SER A 133 22.65 -19.70 -10.48
N ALA A 134 22.75 -18.59 -9.72
CA ALA A 134 23.34 -17.34 -10.23
C ALA A 134 24.80 -17.53 -10.62
N LEU A 135 25.57 -18.26 -9.79
CA LEU A 135 26.97 -18.57 -10.07
C LEU A 135 27.13 -19.43 -11.33
N TRP A 136 26.25 -20.44 -11.51
CA TRP A 136 26.25 -21.31 -12.68
C TRP A 136 25.99 -20.54 -13.99
N HIS A 137 25.21 -19.47 -13.94
CA HIS A 137 24.96 -18.57 -15.08
C HIS A 137 26.01 -17.46 -15.22
N GLY A 138 27.13 -17.54 -14.49
CA GLY A 138 28.21 -16.56 -14.55
C GLY A 138 27.82 -15.16 -14.03
N LYS A 139 26.75 -15.04 -13.25
CA LYS A 139 26.26 -13.76 -12.71
C LYS A 139 26.68 -13.62 -11.26
N LEU A 140 27.60 -12.70 -10.98
CA LEU A 140 27.89 -12.27 -9.60
C LEU A 140 26.78 -11.32 -9.15
N SER A 141 25.75 -11.87 -8.53
CA SER A 141 24.60 -11.15 -8.00
C SER A 141 24.59 -11.14 -6.46
N VAL A 142 23.75 -10.33 -5.87
CA VAL A 142 23.52 -10.27 -4.41
C VAL A 142 23.18 -11.67 -3.87
N ALA A 143 22.44 -12.48 -4.62
CA ALA A 143 22.09 -13.87 -4.24
C ALA A 143 23.31 -14.76 -3.98
N VAL A 144 24.44 -14.54 -4.69
CA VAL A 144 25.70 -15.28 -4.43
C VAL A 144 26.30 -14.86 -3.09
N LEU A 145 26.24 -13.57 -2.77
CA LEU A 145 26.74 -13.02 -1.51
C LEU A 145 25.93 -13.52 -0.32
N ASP A 146 24.62 -13.53 -0.47
CA ASP A 146 23.67 -14.03 0.53
C ASP A 146 23.86 -15.53 0.78
N ALA A 147 23.97 -16.33 -0.29
CA ALA A 147 24.24 -17.75 -0.22
C ALA A 147 25.57 -18.03 0.49
N THR A 148 26.61 -17.24 0.20
CA THR A 148 27.93 -17.37 0.84
C THR A 148 27.85 -17.06 2.34
N ALA A 149 27.21 -15.96 2.72
CA ALA A 149 27.03 -15.55 4.11
C ALA A 149 26.27 -16.62 4.92
N VAL A 150 25.18 -17.14 4.37
CA VAL A 150 24.39 -18.20 5.00
C VAL A 150 25.18 -19.50 5.10
N THR A 151 25.88 -19.92 4.03
CA THR A 151 26.66 -21.17 4.00
C THR A 151 27.82 -21.12 4.98
N VAL A 152 28.57 -20.01 5.03
CA VAL A 152 29.70 -19.85 5.96
C VAL A 152 29.22 -19.86 7.42
N SER A 153 28.12 -19.17 7.73
CA SER A 153 27.54 -19.17 9.08
C SER A 153 27.12 -20.57 9.50
N MET A 154 26.53 -21.36 8.61
CA MET A 154 26.13 -22.73 8.86
C MET A 154 27.34 -23.67 9.03
N ALA A 155 28.35 -23.54 8.18
CA ALA A 155 29.57 -24.35 8.27
C ALA A 155 30.32 -24.11 9.58
N ARG A 156 30.21 -22.93 10.18
CA ARG A 156 30.74 -22.60 11.50
C ARG A 156 29.85 -23.09 12.66
N GLY A 157 28.70 -23.67 12.37
CA GLY A 157 27.73 -24.09 13.39
C GLY A 157 26.95 -22.92 14.03
N ASP A 158 27.09 -21.70 13.50
CA ASP A 158 26.38 -20.51 14.00
C ASP A 158 25.02 -20.35 13.30
N PHE A 159 24.08 -21.20 13.69
CA PHE A 159 22.72 -21.20 13.16
C PHE A 159 21.92 -19.97 13.60
N ALA A 160 22.32 -19.32 14.69
CA ALA A 160 21.66 -18.10 15.17
C ALA A 160 21.95 -16.93 14.23
N THR A 161 23.21 -16.77 13.83
CA THR A 161 23.62 -15.77 12.83
C THR A 161 23.02 -16.08 11.47
N ALA A 162 23.11 -17.33 10.98
CA ALA A 162 22.47 -17.75 9.73
C ALA A 162 20.97 -17.41 9.71
N GLY A 163 20.26 -17.72 10.80
CA GLY A 163 18.84 -17.41 10.96
C GLY A 163 18.56 -15.90 11.00
N SER A 164 19.47 -15.09 11.53
CA SER A 164 19.32 -13.62 11.55
C SER A 164 19.56 -13.02 10.17
N VAL A 165 20.57 -13.49 9.45
CA VAL A 165 20.83 -13.10 8.05
C VAL A 165 19.62 -13.42 7.18
N MET A 166 19.13 -14.68 7.20
CA MET A 166 17.94 -15.07 6.43
C MET A 166 16.69 -14.26 6.78
N PHE A 167 16.53 -13.83 8.03
CA PHE A 167 15.44 -12.97 8.44
C PHE A 167 15.58 -11.55 7.82
N MET A 168 16.79 -10.97 7.85
CA MET A 168 17.05 -9.67 7.22
C MET A 168 16.85 -9.71 5.71
N LEU A 169 17.28 -10.78 5.04
CA LEU A 169 17.00 -10.98 3.62
C LEU A 169 15.50 -11.05 3.34
N ARG A 170 14.73 -11.75 4.18
CA ARG A 170 13.27 -11.79 4.05
C ARG A 170 12.62 -10.42 4.21
N LEU A 171 13.11 -9.58 5.14
CA LEU A 171 12.61 -8.20 5.27
C LEU A 171 12.95 -7.37 4.03
N GLY A 172 14.15 -7.55 3.47
CA GLY A 172 14.56 -6.92 2.22
C GLY A 172 13.64 -7.28 1.05
N GLU A 173 13.34 -8.56 0.86
CA GLU A 173 12.40 -9.05 -0.18
C GLU A 173 11.01 -8.41 -0.04
N ILE A 174 10.48 -8.33 1.20
CA ILE A 174 9.17 -7.73 1.47
C ILE A 174 9.17 -6.23 1.12
N LEU A 175 10.23 -5.51 1.49
CA LEU A 175 10.38 -4.09 1.23
C LEU A 175 10.56 -3.80 -0.27
N GLU A 176 11.34 -4.62 -0.97
CA GLU A 176 11.56 -4.52 -2.41
C GLU A 176 10.24 -4.75 -3.17
N GLU A 177 9.49 -5.81 -2.83
CA GLU A 177 8.18 -6.09 -3.42
C GLU A 177 7.22 -4.91 -3.24
N TRP A 178 7.15 -4.36 -2.02
CA TRP A 178 6.29 -3.22 -1.72
C TRP A 178 6.72 -1.96 -2.50
N THR A 179 8.02 -1.65 -2.49
CA THR A 179 8.57 -0.47 -3.20
C THR A 179 8.30 -0.56 -4.70
N HIS A 180 8.50 -1.74 -5.29
CA HIS A 180 8.22 -1.97 -6.69
C HIS A 180 6.73 -1.77 -7.02
N LYS A 181 5.83 -2.43 -6.28
CA LYS A 181 4.38 -2.29 -6.47
C LYS A 181 3.93 -0.84 -6.31
N LYS A 182 4.42 -0.16 -5.28
CA LYS A 182 4.08 1.23 -5.02
C LYS A 182 4.59 2.16 -6.12
N SER A 183 5.83 2.00 -6.56
CA SER A 183 6.41 2.81 -7.66
C SER A 183 5.63 2.65 -8.96
N VAL A 184 5.20 1.43 -9.28
CA VAL A 184 4.35 1.17 -10.47
C VAL A 184 2.99 1.83 -10.31
N ALA A 185 2.36 1.74 -9.14
CA ALA A 185 1.06 2.37 -8.87
C ALA A 185 1.14 3.91 -8.92
N ASP A 186 2.19 4.49 -8.33
CA ASP A 186 2.42 5.95 -8.33
C ASP A 186 2.70 6.45 -9.75
N LEU A 187 3.48 5.69 -10.55
CA LEU A 187 3.74 6.02 -11.95
C LEU A 187 2.46 5.93 -12.80
N ALA A 188 1.69 4.86 -12.64
CA ALA A 188 0.40 4.71 -13.33
C ALA A 188 -0.56 5.87 -12.99
N SER A 189 -0.60 6.28 -11.71
CA SER A 189 -1.39 7.42 -11.25
C SER A 189 -0.90 8.75 -11.86
N ALA A 190 0.42 8.95 -11.96
CA ALA A 190 1.01 10.14 -12.55
C ALA A 190 0.82 10.19 -14.09
N MET A 191 0.81 9.03 -14.74
CA MET A 191 0.60 8.90 -16.19
C MET A 191 -0.88 8.94 -16.59
N SER A 192 -1.80 8.62 -15.67
CA SER A 192 -3.24 8.83 -15.86
C SER A 192 -3.53 10.33 -15.77
N LEU A 193 -3.08 11.09 -16.77
CA LEU A 193 -3.44 12.47 -16.94
C LEU A 193 -4.98 12.52 -17.02
N ARG A 194 -5.62 13.07 -16.00
CA ARG A 194 -6.99 13.55 -16.11
C ARG A 194 -6.94 14.69 -17.10
N VAL A 195 -7.16 14.38 -18.36
CA VAL A 195 -7.40 15.39 -19.38
C VAL A 195 -8.82 15.89 -19.14
N ASP A 196 -8.98 16.77 -18.17
CA ASP A 196 -10.28 17.36 -17.83
C ASP A 196 -10.79 18.30 -18.92
N SER A 197 -9.89 18.76 -19.80
CA SER A 197 -10.22 19.69 -20.89
C SER A 197 -9.27 19.52 -22.06
N VAL A 198 -9.80 19.62 -23.27
CA VAL A 198 -9.03 19.61 -24.53
C VAL A 198 -9.30 20.88 -25.31
N TRP A 199 -8.29 21.34 -26.05
CA TRP A 199 -8.49 22.41 -27.04
C TRP A 199 -9.16 21.83 -28.27
N GLN A 200 -10.41 22.21 -28.49
CA GLN A 200 -11.17 21.84 -29.69
C GLN A 200 -11.15 22.97 -30.68
N GLN A 201 -10.76 22.68 -31.92
CA GLN A 201 -10.82 23.64 -32.99
C GLN A 201 -12.22 23.66 -33.59
N VAL A 202 -12.99 24.72 -33.32
CA VAL A 202 -14.32 24.93 -33.88
C VAL A 202 -14.27 26.19 -34.76
N ASN A 203 -14.54 26.00 -36.04
CA ASN A 203 -14.55 27.08 -37.03
C ASN A 203 -13.26 27.93 -37.09
N GLY A 204 -12.09 27.31 -36.90
CA GLY A 204 -10.81 28.00 -36.93
C GLY A 204 -10.39 28.70 -35.63
N THR A 205 -11.22 28.62 -34.59
CA THR A 205 -10.93 29.19 -33.27
C THR A 205 -10.73 28.01 -32.27
N GLU A 206 -9.71 28.09 -31.44
CA GLU A 206 -9.45 27.10 -30.40
C GLU A 206 -10.29 27.42 -29.17
N VAL A 207 -11.14 26.47 -28.76
CA VAL A 207 -12.01 26.59 -27.59
C VAL A 207 -11.66 25.48 -26.61
N LEU A 208 -11.40 25.83 -25.34
CA LEU A 208 -11.16 24.89 -24.28
C LEU A 208 -12.47 24.21 -23.88
N THR A 209 -12.64 22.94 -24.22
CA THR A 209 -13.85 22.15 -23.95
C THR A 209 -13.55 21.08 -22.88
N LYS A 210 -14.41 21.01 -21.86
CA LYS A 210 -14.34 19.91 -20.88
C LYS A 210 -14.79 18.61 -21.54
N ILE A 211 -14.04 17.54 -21.30
CA ILE A 211 -14.42 16.17 -21.68
C ILE A 211 -15.43 15.70 -20.64
N THR A 212 -16.67 15.46 -21.03
CA THR A 212 -17.73 14.83 -20.22
C THR A 212 -17.78 13.34 -20.51
#